data_72feeec0ff00fe30c63de81e1c81a644
#
_entry.id   72feeec0ff00fe30c63de81e1c81a644
#
_cell.length_a   1.000
_cell.length_b   1.000
_cell.length_c   1.000
_cell.angle_alpha   90.00
_cell.angle_beta   90.00
_cell.angle_gamma   90.00
#
_symmetry.space_group_name_H-M   'P 1'
#
loop_
_entity.id
_entity.type
_entity.pdbx_description
1 polymer ?
#
loop_
_entity_poly.entity_id
_entity_poly.type
_entity_poly.pdbx_seq_one_letter_code
_entity_poly.pdbx_strand_id
1 'polypeptide(L)'
;MTTSWYTADDCRLEDLRALVEQQTDRADYPHASDVEGNVLGYDARSLGNSRDVQAELARALMAGPGIVVLRGAFEPAVVDRATGVFFDLIAEQKAAGVVGGDHFAQPGANDRIWNALDKFALRDPRAFADYYANDTLALICSAWLGTGYQLTSQVNVVNPGGRAQVAHRDYHLGFMSQEQAQRYPAHVHQLSPVLTLQGAVAHVDMPVETGPTLYLPHSQKYGPGYLAFHQPEFTSYFEANHVQLPLAKGDAVFFNPALLHGAGTNHSTDVRRMANLLQVSSAFGRAMETVDRTAMCAALYPVLRSYEGSIENVVAASAEGYAFPTNLDKDQPIGGLAPPTQAELVLRAVAEKWADARFAEALHAQQDRRV
;
A
#
# COMPACT_ATOMS: atom_id res chain seq x y z
N MET A 1 -20.97 -27.33 6.22
CA MET A 1 -21.30 -26.21 7.13
C MET A 1 -20.20 -25.18 7.00
N THR A 2 -20.52 -23.92 6.77
CA THR A 2 -19.50 -22.86 6.76
C THR A 2 -18.99 -22.68 8.20
N THR A 3 -17.71 -22.81 8.40
CA THR A 3 -17.04 -22.60 9.72
C THR A 3 -17.30 -21.16 10.16
N SER A 4 -17.91 -20.99 11.35
CA SER A 4 -18.24 -19.65 11.88
C SER A 4 -17.07 -19.00 12.60
N TRP A 5 -16.13 -19.80 13.11
CA TRP A 5 -14.92 -19.38 13.82
C TRP A 5 -13.76 -20.29 13.40
N TYR A 6 -12.56 -19.72 13.30
CA TYR A 6 -11.35 -20.49 13.09
C TYR A 6 -10.60 -20.68 14.39
N THR A 7 -10.03 -21.88 14.56
CA THR A 7 -9.11 -22.26 15.64
C THR A 7 -7.78 -22.73 15.07
N ALA A 8 -6.79 -22.94 15.91
CA ALA A 8 -5.52 -23.52 15.50
C ALA A 8 -5.70 -24.91 14.83
N ASP A 9 -6.69 -25.69 15.26
CA ASP A 9 -6.98 -27.02 14.75
C ASP A 9 -7.60 -27.02 13.35
N ASP A 10 -8.10 -25.85 12.89
CA ASP A 10 -8.59 -25.68 11.51
C ASP A 10 -7.44 -25.41 10.53
N CYS A 11 -6.23 -25.19 11.03
CA CYS A 11 -5.05 -24.94 10.21
C CYS A 11 -4.50 -26.27 9.69
N ARG A 12 -4.80 -26.61 8.43
CA ARG A 12 -4.30 -27.82 7.77
C ARG A 12 -3.45 -27.46 6.57
N LEU A 13 -2.21 -27.92 6.57
CA LEU A 13 -1.24 -27.59 5.51
C LEU A 13 -1.70 -28.12 4.14
N GLU A 14 -2.37 -29.27 4.08
CA GLU A 14 -2.89 -29.84 2.84
C GLU A 14 -3.92 -28.94 2.18
N ASP A 15 -4.75 -28.25 2.97
CA ASP A 15 -5.74 -27.31 2.44
C ASP A 15 -5.07 -26.05 1.85
N LEU A 16 -3.99 -25.55 2.47
CA LEU A 16 -3.17 -24.50 1.89
C LEU A 16 -2.52 -24.95 0.59
N ARG A 17 -1.89 -26.15 0.59
CA ARG A 17 -1.23 -26.73 -0.59
C ARG A 17 -2.17 -26.83 -1.78
N ALA A 18 -3.38 -27.34 -1.56
CA ALA A 18 -4.39 -27.46 -2.62
C ALA A 18 -4.74 -26.11 -3.28
N LEU A 19 -4.57 -24.99 -2.56
CA LEU A 19 -4.79 -23.64 -3.09
C LEU A 19 -3.56 -23.08 -3.82
N VAL A 20 -2.37 -23.24 -3.23
CA VAL A 20 -1.15 -22.58 -3.74
C VAL A 20 -0.45 -23.35 -4.86
N GLU A 21 -0.74 -24.66 -5.00
CA GLU A 21 -0.25 -25.48 -6.11
C GLU A 21 -1.03 -25.27 -7.42
N GLN A 22 -2.07 -24.40 -7.40
CA GLN A 22 -2.79 -23.99 -8.61
C GLN A 22 -1.91 -23.15 -9.52
N GLN A 23 -2.12 -23.30 -10.85
CA GLN A 23 -1.41 -22.50 -11.83
C GLN A 23 -2.26 -21.27 -12.24
N THR A 24 -1.61 -20.14 -12.38
CA THR A 24 -2.23 -18.94 -12.94
C THR A 24 -2.21 -19.06 -14.47
N ASP A 25 -3.40 -19.17 -15.10
CA ASP A 25 -3.51 -19.13 -16.55
C ASP A 25 -3.66 -17.70 -17.04
N ARG A 26 -2.70 -17.23 -17.87
CA ARG A 26 -2.75 -15.92 -18.49
C ARG A 26 -4.02 -15.71 -19.34
N ALA A 27 -4.57 -16.77 -19.91
CA ALA A 27 -5.78 -16.66 -20.73
C ALA A 27 -7.00 -16.12 -19.94
N ASP A 28 -7.01 -16.29 -18.63
CA ASP A 28 -8.04 -15.73 -17.76
C ASP A 28 -7.85 -14.23 -17.48
N TYR A 29 -6.69 -13.66 -17.88
CA TYR A 29 -6.28 -12.27 -17.60
C TYR A 29 -5.82 -11.57 -18.89
N PRO A 30 -6.74 -11.20 -19.80
CA PRO A 30 -6.41 -10.69 -21.14
C PRO A 30 -5.59 -9.40 -21.15
N HIS A 31 -5.64 -8.59 -20.07
CA HIS A 31 -4.84 -7.37 -19.97
C HIS A 31 -3.44 -7.61 -19.37
N ALA A 32 -3.17 -8.79 -18.81
CA ALA A 32 -1.84 -9.14 -18.34
C ALA A 32 -0.87 -9.34 -19.51
N SER A 33 0.35 -8.83 -19.38
CA SER A 33 1.41 -8.98 -20.37
C SER A 33 2.06 -10.37 -20.26
N ASP A 34 2.28 -10.83 -19.04
CA ASP A 34 2.99 -12.08 -18.76
C ASP A 34 2.52 -12.71 -17.42
N VAL A 35 2.98 -13.94 -17.18
CA VAL A 35 2.88 -14.64 -15.89
C VAL A 35 4.24 -15.23 -15.57
N GLU A 36 4.82 -14.83 -14.45
CA GLU A 36 6.10 -15.34 -13.95
C GLU A 36 5.94 -15.86 -12.51
N GLY A 37 6.27 -17.11 -12.26
CA GLY A 37 6.12 -17.72 -10.93
C GLY A 37 4.69 -17.63 -10.37
N ASN A 38 3.66 -17.80 -11.20
CA ASN A 38 2.25 -17.59 -10.87
C ASN A 38 1.84 -16.12 -10.61
N VAL A 39 2.73 -15.14 -10.77
CA VAL A 39 2.43 -13.71 -10.59
C VAL A 39 2.09 -13.07 -11.94
N LEU A 40 1.03 -12.27 -11.97
CA LEU A 40 0.59 -11.55 -13.17
C LEU A 40 1.42 -10.27 -13.35
N GLY A 41 2.03 -10.09 -14.52
CA GLY A 41 2.69 -8.86 -14.95
C GLY A 41 1.82 -8.04 -15.88
N TYR A 42 1.80 -6.72 -15.73
CA TYR A 42 1.10 -5.77 -16.57
C TYR A 42 2.07 -4.67 -17.02
N ASP A 43 2.06 -4.30 -18.30
CA ASP A 43 2.75 -3.09 -18.76
C ASP A 43 1.89 -1.86 -18.45
N ALA A 44 2.29 -1.12 -17.42
CA ALA A 44 1.55 0.04 -16.91
C ALA A 44 1.35 1.14 -17.98
N ARG A 45 2.26 1.26 -18.95
CA ARG A 45 2.19 2.26 -20.02
C ARG A 45 1.09 1.99 -21.03
N SER A 46 0.74 0.73 -21.20
CA SER A 46 -0.34 0.30 -22.11
C SER A 46 -1.65 -0.03 -21.39
N LEU A 47 -1.63 -0.09 -20.05
CA LEU A 47 -2.77 -0.45 -19.22
C LEU A 47 -3.72 0.75 -19.09
N GLY A 48 -4.81 0.75 -19.84
CA GLY A 48 -5.84 1.79 -19.75
C GLY A 48 -6.63 1.72 -18.44
N ASN A 49 -7.40 2.77 -18.15
CA ASN A 49 -8.27 2.84 -16.95
C ASN A 49 -9.73 2.52 -17.33
N SER A 50 -9.98 1.35 -17.93
CA SER A 50 -11.34 0.89 -18.20
C SER A 50 -11.92 0.09 -17.03
N ARG A 51 -13.25 -0.04 -17.02
CA ARG A 51 -13.92 -0.89 -16.01
C ARG A 51 -13.50 -2.35 -16.13
N ASP A 52 -13.19 -2.84 -17.34
CA ASP A 52 -12.73 -4.21 -17.55
C ASP A 52 -11.34 -4.46 -16.96
N VAL A 53 -10.42 -3.50 -17.12
CA VAL A 53 -9.09 -3.54 -16.46
C VAL A 53 -9.25 -3.53 -14.94
N GLN A 54 -10.09 -2.63 -14.39
CA GLN A 54 -10.34 -2.59 -12.95
C GLN A 54 -10.90 -3.92 -12.43
N ALA A 55 -11.87 -4.51 -13.16
CA ALA A 55 -12.47 -5.79 -12.80
C ALA A 55 -11.45 -6.94 -12.85
N GLU A 56 -10.56 -6.92 -13.84
CA GLU A 56 -9.48 -7.92 -13.94
C GLU A 56 -8.48 -7.80 -12.79
N LEU A 57 -8.02 -6.59 -12.46
CA LEU A 57 -7.11 -6.36 -11.33
C LEU A 57 -7.75 -6.77 -9.99
N ALA A 58 -9.02 -6.44 -9.77
CA ALA A 58 -9.76 -6.87 -8.58
C ALA A 58 -9.86 -8.41 -8.50
N ARG A 59 -10.17 -9.07 -9.63
CA ARG A 59 -10.21 -10.54 -9.70
C ARG A 59 -8.84 -11.16 -9.44
N ALA A 60 -7.76 -10.59 -10.01
CA ALA A 60 -6.39 -11.04 -9.79
C ALA A 60 -6.01 -11.02 -8.29
N LEU A 61 -6.38 -9.95 -7.59
CA LEU A 61 -6.11 -9.79 -6.16
C LEU A 61 -7.01 -10.63 -5.25
N MET A 62 -8.27 -10.86 -5.64
CA MET A 62 -9.24 -11.60 -4.81
C MET A 62 -9.17 -13.11 -5.03
N ALA A 63 -9.44 -13.54 -6.25
CA ALA A 63 -9.65 -14.93 -6.63
C ALA A 63 -8.47 -15.52 -7.44
N GLY A 64 -7.61 -14.67 -7.98
CA GLY A 64 -6.41 -15.02 -8.73
C GLY A 64 -5.20 -15.31 -7.83
N PRO A 65 -4.00 -14.99 -8.31
CA PRO A 65 -2.75 -15.19 -7.56
C PRO A 65 -2.64 -14.32 -6.30
N GLY A 66 -3.45 -13.27 -6.16
CA GLY A 66 -3.42 -12.35 -5.03
C GLY A 66 -2.33 -11.27 -5.13
N ILE A 67 -1.59 -11.22 -6.23
CA ILE A 67 -0.47 -10.33 -6.47
C ILE A 67 -0.38 -9.96 -7.95
N VAL A 68 0.00 -8.71 -8.22
CA VAL A 68 0.26 -8.17 -9.56
C VAL A 68 1.53 -7.31 -9.55
N VAL A 69 2.29 -7.36 -10.65
CA VAL A 69 3.41 -6.45 -10.93
C VAL A 69 3.01 -5.50 -12.04
N LEU A 70 3.12 -4.20 -11.78
CA LEU A 70 2.86 -3.13 -12.73
C LEU A 70 4.22 -2.60 -13.23
N ARG A 71 4.66 -3.08 -14.38
CA ARG A 71 5.99 -2.75 -14.93
C ARG A 71 5.99 -1.35 -15.51
N GLY A 72 7.00 -0.55 -15.16
CA GLY A 72 7.11 0.84 -15.61
C GLY A 72 5.98 1.73 -15.10
N ALA A 73 5.43 1.44 -13.89
CA ALA A 73 4.34 2.20 -13.29
C ALA A 73 4.71 3.65 -12.97
N PHE A 74 5.98 3.91 -12.65
CA PHE A 74 6.50 5.23 -12.33
C PHE A 74 7.66 5.59 -13.26
N GLU A 75 7.68 6.83 -13.74
CA GLU A 75 8.79 7.35 -14.53
C GLU A 75 10.07 7.43 -13.67
N PRO A 76 11.22 6.89 -14.14
CA PRO A 76 12.45 6.86 -13.36
C PRO A 76 12.90 8.22 -12.82
N ALA A 77 12.72 9.30 -13.59
CA ALA A 77 13.10 10.65 -13.15
C ALA A 77 12.26 11.15 -11.97
N VAL A 78 10.97 10.78 -11.90
CA VAL A 78 10.09 11.09 -10.78
C VAL A 78 10.51 10.29 -9.53
N VAL A 79 10.84 9.02 -9.72
CA VAL A 79 11.36 8.16 -8.66
C VAL A 79 12.69 8.69 -8.12
N ASP A 80 13.62 9.09 -8.99
CA ASP A 80 14.93 9.62 -8.60
C ASP A 80 14.80 10.89 -7.74
N ARG A 81 13.89 11.79 -8.11
CA ARG A 81 13.63 13.00 -7.32
C ARG A 81 13.07 12.65 -5.93
N ALA A 82 12.09 11.77 -5.85
CA ALA A 82 11.55 11.30 -4.57
C ALA A 82 12.62 10.59 -3.73
N THR A 83 13.47 9.76 -4.36
CA THR A 83 14.62 9.09 -3.72
C THR A 83 15.55 10.08 -3.06
N GLY A 84 15.87 11.20 -3.73
CA GLY A 84 16.68 12.28 -3.17
C GLY A 84 16.07 12.85 -1.90
N VAL A 85 14.76 13.18 -1.92
CA VAL A 85 14.04 13.69 -0.74
C VAL A 85 14.07 12.68 0.40
N PHE A 86 13.87 11.40 0.12
CA PHE A 86 13.89 10.37 1.16
C PHE A 86 15.29 10.18 1.77
N PHE A 87 16.37 10.26 0.98
CA PHE A 87 17.72 10.20 1.54
C PHE A 87 18.05 11.43 2.40
N ASP A 88 17.57 12.62 2.04
CA ASP A 88 17.71 13.81 2.89
C ASP A 88 16.98 13.61 4.23
N LEU A 89 15.76 13.09 4.22
CA LEU A 89 14.99 12.78 5.44
C LEU A 89 15.72 11.73 6.31
N ILE A 90 16.29 10.68 5.71
CA ILE A 90 17.08 9.68 6.43
C ILE A 90 18.32 10.31 7.07
N ALA A 91 19.02 11.19 6.33
CA ALA A 91 20.21 11.89 6.85
C ALA A 91 19.87 12.79 8.04
N GLU A 92 18.76 13.54 7.96
CA GLU A 92 18.25 14.37 9.06
C GLU A 92 17.87 13.54 10.30
N GLN A 93 17.17 12.41 10.11
CA GLN A 93 16.84 11.48 11.21
C GLN A 93 18.10 10.95 11.91
N LYS A 94 19.11 10.56 11.14
CA LYS A 94 20.40 10.11 11.69
C LYS A 94 21.12 11.21 12.45
N ALA A 95 21.15 12.43 11.91
CA ALA A 95 21.76 13.58 12.57
C ALA A 95 21.04 13.96 13.87
N ALA A 96 19.72 13.74 13.95
CA ALA A 96 18.92 13.93 15.14
C ALA A 96 19.01 12.76 16.15
N GLY A 97 19.83 11.73 15.87
CA GLY A 97 19.96 10.56 16.74
C GLY A 97 18.77 9.61 16.73
N VAL A 98 17.87 9.73 15.75
CA VAL A 98 16.76 8.79 15.58
C VAL A 98 17.33 7.50 14.99
N VAL A 99 17.31 6.43 15.77
CA VAL A 99 17.72 5.10 15.29
C VAL A 99 16.55 4.53 14.47
N GLY A 100 16.69 4.60 13.15
CA GLY A 100 15.77 3.93 12.23
C GLY A 100 16.00 2.41 12.30
N GLY A 101 14.92 1.67 12.19
CA GLY A 101 14.92 0.21 12.13
C GLY A 101 13.50 -0.31 12.01
N ASP A 102 13.34 -1.58 11.67
CA ASP A 102 12.04 -2.24 11.72
C ASP A 102 12.04 -3.30 12.84
N HIS A 103 10.89 -3.87 13.13
CA HIS A 103 10.68 -4.84 14.20
C HIS A 103 11.50 -6.14 14.02
N PHE A 104 12.06 -6.37 12.84
CA PHE A 104 12.70 -7.61 12.43
C PHE A 104 14.20 -7.43 12.12
N ALA A 105 14.74 -6.20 12.13
CA ALA A 105 16.09 -5.91 11.73
C ALA A 105 16.96 -5.37 12.87
N GLN A 106 18.21 -5.84 12.95
CA GLN A 106 19.19 -5.29 13.87
C GLN A 106 19.51 -3.82 13.51
N PRO A 107 19.86 -2.97 14.48
CA PRO A 107 20.28 -1.59 14.22
C PRO A 107 21.37 -1.53 13.13
N GLY A 108 21.14 -0.70 12.10
CA GLY A 108 22.06 -0.53 10.97
C GLY A 108 21.85 -1.46 9.77
N ALA A 109 21.04 -2.51 9.88
CA ALA A 109 20.71 -3.36 8.75
C ALA A 109 19.76 -2.67 7.76
N ASN A 110 18.86 -1.81 8.26
CA ASN A 110 17.87 -1.07 7.48
C ASN A 110 17.84 0.39 7.89
N ASP A 111 17.59 1.28 6.91
CA ASP A 111 17.14 2.65 7.16
C ASP A 111 15.63 2.71 6.87
N ARG A 112 14.84 3.30 7.77
CA ARG A 112 13.39 3.38 7.63
C ARG A 112 12.86 4.78 7.89
N ILE A 113 11.90 5.21 7.05
CA ILE A 113 11.08 6.38 7.32
C ILE A 113 9.67 5.89 7.58
N TRP A 114 9.21 6.01 8.82
CA TRP A 114 7.81 5.84 9.20
C TRP A 114 7.04 7.13 8.87
N ASN A 115 5.76 7.04 8.57
CA ASN A 115 4.94 8.18 8.13
C ASN A 115 5.66 8.97 7.02
N ALA A 116 6.10 8.27 5.97
CA ALA A 116 6.84 8.90 4.88
C ALA A 116 5.94 9.80 4.03
N LEU A 117 4.63 9.55 4.01
CA LEU A 117 3.68 10.26 3.16
C LEU A 117 3.61 11.75 3.50
N ASP A 118 3.33 12.11 4.74
CA ASP A 118 3.22 13.51 5.17
C ASP A 118 4.58 14.19 5.20
N LYS A 119 5.63 13.51 5.63
CA LYS A 119 7.00 14.02 5.59
C LYS A 119 7.44 14.39 4.19
N PHE A 120 7.09 13.57 3.20
CA PHE A 120 7.38 13.87 1.80
C PHE A 120 6.59 15.08 1.30
N ALA A 121 5.27 15.12 1.56
CA ALA A 121 4.42 16.23 1.14
C ALA A 121 4.85 17.57 1.75
N LEU A 122 5.28 17.57 3.02
CA LEU A 122 5.74 18.77 3.71
C LEU A 122 7.14 19.20 3.29
N ARG A 123 8.01 18.25 2.92
CA ARG A 123 9.40 18.51 2.53
C ARG A 123 9.53 19.07 1.12
N ASP A 124 8.87 18.44 0.13
CA ASP A 124 8.84 18.88 -1.26
C ASP A 124 7.45 18.63 -1.86
N PRO A 125 6.51 19.60 -1.68
CA PRO A 125 5.16 19.47 -2.19
C PRO A 125 5.08 19.25 -3.72
N ARG A 126 6.03 19.82 -4.47
CA ARG A 126 6.09 19.63 -5.93
C ARG A 126 6.52 18.21 -6.31
N ALA A 127 7.57 17.68 -5.69
CA ALA A 127 8.00 16.30 -5.92
C ALA A 127 6.92 15.30 -5.48
N PHE A 128 6.21 15.59 -4.38
CA PHE A 128 5.06 14.81 -3.94
C PHE A 128 3.96 14.79 -4.99
N ALA A 129 3.58 15.96 -5.53
CA ALA A 129 2.56 16.05 -6.56
C ALA A 129 2.97 15.26 -7.82
N ASP A 130 4.21 15.42 -8.29
CA ASP A 130 4.73 14.70 -9.46
C ASP A 130 4.74 13.17 -9.22
N TYR A 131 5.00 12.69 -8.00
CA TYR A 131 5.03 11.28 -7.66
C TYR A 131 3.62 10.67 -7.52
N TYR A 132 2.70 11.36 -6.86
CA TYR A 132 1.37 10.85 -6.56
C TYR A 132 0.28 11.26 -7.58
N ALA A 133 0.60 12.04 -8.59
CA ALA A 133 -0.27 12.26 -9.76
C ALA A 133 -0.35 11.01 -10.68
N ASN A 134 0.07 9.87 -10.20
CA ASN A 134 0.27 8.63 -10.95
C ASN A 134 -1.05 7.92 -11.22
N ASP A 135 -1.40 7.75 -12.50
CA ASP A 135 -2.65 7.11 -12.92
C ASP A 135 -2.67 5.61 -12.63
N THR A 136 -1.52 4.94 -12.70
CA THR A 136 -1.41 3.49 -12.42
C THR A 136 -1.66 3.21 -10.95
N LEU A 137 -1.13 4.03 -10.05
CA LEU A 137 -1.41 3.95 -8.61
C LEU A 137 -2.89 4.18 -8.31
N ALA A 138 -3.48 5.22 -8.90
CA ALA A 138 -4.89 5.53 -8.73
C ALA A 138 -5.78 4.40 -9.27
N LEU A 139 -5.42 3.82 -10.41
CA LEU A 139 -6.11 2.68 -11.01
C LEU A 139 -6.17 1.48 -10.07
N ILE A 140 -5.01 1.01 -9.58
CA ILE A 140 -4.97 -0.20 -8.74
C ILE A 140 -5.67 0.01 -7.38
N CYS A 141 -5.50 1.19 -6.77
CA CYS A 141 -6.19 1.55 -5.53
C CYS A 141 -7.72 1.59 -5.73
N SER A 142 -8.19 2.22 -6.81
CA SER A 142 -9.62 2.30 -7.13
C SER A 142 -10.21 0.96 -7.52
N ALA A 143 -9.46 0.11 -8.23
CA ALA A 143 -9.90 -1.22 -8.64
C ALA A 143 -10.17 -2.12 -7.42
N TRP A 144 -9.37 -2.00 -6.36
CA TRP A 144 -9.49 -2.83 -5.16
C TRP A 144 -10.36 -2.21 -4.06
N LEU A 145 -10.19 -0.91 -3.78
CA LEU A 145 -10.78 -0.24 -2.62
C LEU A 145 -11.96 0.69 -2.97
N GLY A 146 -12.14 1.00 -4.25
CA GLY A 146 -13.08 2.04 -4.66
C GLY A 146 -12.51 3.45 -4.44
N THR A 147 -13.39 4.44 -4.36
CA THR A 147 -13.03 5.84 -4.13
C THR A 147 -12.84 6.17 -2.65
N GLY A 148 -12.17 7.26 -2.35
CA GLY A 148 -11.97 7.73 -0.98
C GLY A 148 -10.99 6.89 -0.17
N TYR A 149 -10.17 6.09 -0.82
CA TYR A 149 -9.12 5.30 -0.15
C TYR A 149 -8.13 6.21 0.59
N GLN A 150 -7.47 5.66 1.59
CA GLN A 150 -6.53 6.36 2.47
C GLN A 150 -5.13 5.80 2.25
N LEU A 151 -4.27 6.58 1.62
CA LEU A 151 -2.87 6.21 1.41
C LEU A 151 -2.05 6.48 2.67
N THR A 152 -1.19 5.55 3.04
CA THR A 152 -0.04 5.73 3.94
C THR A 152 1.21 5.15 3.29
N SER A 153 2.39 5.60 3.68
CA SER A 153 3.62 5.11 3.09
C SER A 153 4.79 5.08 4.07
N GLN A 154 5.66 4.11 3.85
CA GLN A 154 6.90 3.94 4.62
C GLN A 154 8.03 3.68 3.63
N VAL A 155 9.16 4.34 3.80
CA VAL A 155 10.34 4.04 2.99
C VAL A 155 11.21 3.05 3.74
N ASN A 156 11.63 1.99 3.06
CA ASN A 156 12.55 1.00 3.59
C ASN A 156 13.78 0.87 2.69
N VAL A 157 14.95 1.04 3.28
CA VAL A 157 16.24 0.82 2.63
C VAL A 157 16.93 -0.35 3.32
N VAL A 158 17.05 -1.48 2.62
CA VAL A 158 17.74 -2.67 3.13
C VAL A 158 19.18 -2.66 2.63
N ASN A 159 20.12 -2.49 3.55
CA ASN A 159 21.53 -2.48 3.23
C ASN A 159 22.04 -3.88 2.85
N PRO A 160 23.19 -4.00 2.15
CA PRO A 160 23.84 -5.28 1.92
C PRO A 160 23.97 -6.10 3.22
N GLY A 161 23.61 -7.38 3.19
CA GLY A 161 23.59 -8.27 4.37
C GLY A 161 22.33 -8.18 5.23
N GLY A 162 21.36 -7.29 4.90
CA GLY A 162 20.06 -7.24 5.59
C GLY A 162 19.30 -8.57 5.44
N ARG A 163 18.78 -9.11 6.56
CA ARG A 163 18.18 -10.45 6.62
C ARG A 163 16.73 -10.47 6.18
N ALA A 164 16.28 -11.64 5.71
CA ALA A 164 14.89 -11.94 5.42
C ALA A 164 13.98 -11.79 6.65
N GLN A 165 12.73 -11.47 6.39
CA GLN A 165 11.66 -11.55 7.38
C GLN A 165 11.02 -12.93 7.37
N VAL A 166 10.45 -13.33 8.51
CA VAL A 166 9.62 -14.52 8.60
C VAL A 166 8.33 -14.30 7.80
N ALA A 167 7.80 -15.35 7.18
CA ALA A 167 6.52 -15.31 6.49
C ALA A 167 5.40 -14.80 7.41
N HIS A 168 4.60 -13.85 6.91
CA HIS A 168 3.49 -13.26 7.65
C HIS A 168 2.35 -12.84 6.72
N ARG A 169 1.24 -12.45 7.31
CA ARG A 169 0.15 -11.68 6.71
C ARG A 169 0.07 -10.34 7.38
N ASP A 170 -0.22 -9.30 6.63
CA ASP A 170 -0.30 -7.94 7.16
C ASP A 170 -1.74 -7.50 7.44
N TYR A 171 -1.83 -6.37 8.13
CA TYR A 171 -3.02 -5.64 8.56
C TYR A 171 -3.92 -6.36 9.56
N HIS A 172 -4.52 -5.59 10.42
CA HIS A 172 -5.53 -5.98 11.40
C HIS A 172 -5.15 -7.27 12.16
N LEU A 173 -5.66 -8.42 11.71
CA LEU A 173 -5.39 -9.73 12.30
C LEU A 173 -3.94 -10.19 12.15
N GLY A 174 -3.22 -9.68 11.15
CA GLY A 174 -1.80 -9.97 10.94
C GLY A 174 -0.88 -9.38 12.02
N PHE A 175 -1.35 -8.36 12.75
CA PHE A 175 -0.63 -7.76 13.88
C PHE A 175 -1.05 -8.34 15.25
N MET A 176 -1.75 -9.46 15.24
CA MET A 176 -2.26 -10.13 16.44
C MET A 176 -1.56 -11.47 16.63
N SER A 177 -1.47 -11.92 17.88
CA SER A 177 -1.10 -13.30 18.15
C SER A 177 -2.18 -14.25 17.64
N GLN A 178 -1.81 -15.53 17.44
CA GLN A 178 -2.77 -16.58 17.05
C GLN A 178 -3.97 -16.60 18.00
N GLU A 179 -3.74 -16.52 19.31
CA GLU A 179 -4.79 -16.50 20.34
C GLU A 179 -5.73 -15.29 20.20
N GLN A 180 -5.18 -14.11 19.90
CA GLN A 180 -5.99 -12.91 19.68
C GLN A 180 -6.82 -13.01 18.40
N ALA A 181 -6.25 -13.49 17.30
CA ALA A 181 -6.94 -13.64 16.03
C ALA A 181 -8.09 -14.66 16.09
N GLN A 182 -8.00 -15.71 16.90
CA GLN A 182 -9.08 -16.69 17.15
C GLN A 182 -10.34 -16.09 17.78
N ARG A 183 -10.25 -14.90 18.39
CA ARG A 183 -11.40 -14.21 19.00
C ARG A 183 -12.32 -13.57 17.97
N TYR A 184 -11.91 -13.56 16.70
CA TYR A 184 -12.70 -12.99 15.60
C TYR A 184 -13.39 -14.08 14.78
N PRO A 185 -14.66 -13.87 14.40
CA PRO A 185 -15.39 -14.84 13.57
C PRO A 185 -14.80 -14.92 12.16
N ALA A 186 -15.02 -16.03 11.48
CA ALA A 186 -14.45 -16.35 10.17
C ALA A 186 -14.70 -15.26 9.11
N HIS A 187 -15.87 -14.61 9.13
CA HIS A 187 -16.17 -13.52 8.19
C HIS A 187 -15.29 -12.28 8.40
N VAL A 188 -14.78 -12.03 9.62
CA VAL A 188 -13.84 -10.94 9.88
C VAL A 188 -12.46 -11.27 9.31
N HIS A 189 -12.04 -12.55 9.31
CA HIS A 189 -10.82 -12.98 8.63
C HIS A 189 -10.90 -12.77 7.11
N GLN A 190 -12.10 -12.86 6.53
CA GLN A 190 -12.34 -12.56 5.11
C GLN A 190 -12.45 -11.06 4.84
N LEU A 191 -13.05 -10.30 5.76
CA LEU A 191 -13.23 -8.85 5.63
C LEU A 191 -11.90 -8.09 5.72
N SER A 192 -11.01 -8.49 6.64
CA SER A 192 -9.75 -7.81 6.90
C SER A 192 -8.94 -7.51 5.62
N PRO A 193 -8.64 -8.48 4.76
CA PRO A 193 -7.84 -8.22 3.56
C PRO A 193 -8.56 -7.39 2.48
N VAL A 194 -9.89 -7.33 2.45
CA VAL A 194 -10.60 -6.53 1.45
C VAL A 194 -10.69 -5.06 1.81
N LEU A 195 -10.39 -4.71 3.05
CA LEU A 195 -10.34 -3.31 3.51
C LEU A 195 -9.00 -2.63 3.27
N THR A 196 -8.00 -3.35 2.80
CA THR A 196 -6.64 -2.85 2.62
C THR A 196 -6.01 -3.37 1.33
N LEU A 197 -5.05 -2.62 0.81
CA LEU A 197 -4.18 -2.99 -0.30
C LEU A 197 -2.75 -2.71 0.12
N GLN A 198 -1.87 -3.66 -0.14
CA GLN A 198 -0.45 -3.49 0.12
C GLN A 198 0.33 -3.43 -1.18
N GLY A 199 1.35 -2.57 -1.23
CA GLY A 199 2.19 -2.45 -2.39
C GLY A 199 3.55 -1.88 -2.09
N ALA A 200 4.40 -1.87 -3.10
CA ALA A 200 5.73 -1.26 -3.04
C ALA A 200 6.10 -0.71 -4.40
N VAL A 201 6.75 0.44 -4.41
CA VAL A 201 7.39 1.02 -5.59
C VAL A 201 8.90 0.84 -5.48
N ALA A 202 9.52 0.26 -6.50
CA ALA A 202 10.96 0.07 -6.56
C ALA A 202 11.68 1.40 -6.84
N HIS A 203 12.53 1.84 -5.93
CA HIS A 203 13.33 3.07 -6.08
C HIS A 203 14.71 2.83 -6.66
N VAL A 204 15.11 1.58 -6.79
CA VAL A 204 16.33 1.09 -7.46
C VAL A 204 16.00 -0.17 -8.22
N ASP A 205 16.87 -0.59 -9.14
CA ASP A 205 16.77 -1.93 -9.69
C ASP A 205 16.98 -2.95 -8.58
N MET A 206 16.12 -3.95 -8.54
CA MET A 206 16.08 -4.99 -7.51
C MET A 206 16.21 -6.37 -8.16
N PRO A 207 17.40 -6.78 -8.64
CA PRO A 207 17.61 -8.16 -9.02
C PRO A 207 17.44 -9.09 -7.80
N VAL A 208 17.19 -10.37 -8.03
CA VAL A 208 16.81 -11.34 -6.98
C VAL A 208 17.81 -11.37 -5.82
N GLU A 209 19.11 -11.23 -6.10
CA GLU A 209 20.15 -11.20 -5.07
C GLU A 209 20.05 -10.02 -4.08
N THR A 210 19.33 -8.94 -4.45
CA THR A 210 19.06 -7.84 -3.51
C THR A 210 17.94 -8.14 -2.52
N GLY A 211 17.30 -9.30 -2.67
CA GLY A 211 16.26 -9.80 -1.78
C GLY A 211 14.92 -9.07 -1.90
N PRO A 212 14.33 -8.89 -3.10
CA PRO A 212 12.95 -8.44 -3.22
C PRO A 212 12.01 -9.28 -2.35
N THR A 213 10.81 -8.80 -2.11
CA THR A 213 9.84 -9.51 -1.27
C THR A 213 9.56 -10.92 -1.80
N LEU A 214 9.47 -11.87 -0.89
CA LEU A 214 9.10 -13.26 -1.12
C LEU A 214 7.57 -13.36 -1.05
N TYR A 215 6.94 -14.09 -1.95
CA TYR A 215 5.49 -14.25 -2.03
C TYR A 215 5.10 -15.71 -2.19
N LEU A 216 3.95 -16.11 -1.64
CA LEU A 216 3.31 -17.39 -1.94
C LEU A 216 1.99 -17.12 -2.67
N PRO A 217 1.98 -17.09 -4.02
CA PRO A 217 0.77 -16.84 -4.79
C PRO A 217 -0.38 -17.75 -4.41
N HIS A 218 -1.60 -17.25 -4.49
CA HIS A 218 -2.86 -17.91 -4.12
C HIS A 218 -3.07 -18.13 -2.60
N SER A 219 -2.09 -17.88 -1.74
CA SER A 219 -2.20 -18.15 -0.29
C SER A 219 -3.21 -17.25 0.43
N GLN A 220 -3.59 -16.09 -0.15
CA GLN A 220 -4.63 -15.23 0.41
C GLN A 220 -6.01 -15.93 0.47
N LYS A 221 -6.24 -16.95 -0.36
CA LYS A 221 -7.47 -17.72 -0.41
C LYS A 221 -7.66 -18.64 0.79
N TYR A 222 -6.59 -18.92 1.53
CA TYR A 222 -6.63 -19.83 2.67
C TYR A 222 -7.29 -19.16 3.88
N GLY A 223 -8.52 -19.58 4.22
CA GLY A 223 -9.35 -18.96 5.25
C GLY A 223 -8.67 -18.82 6.62
N PRO A 224 -8.13 -19.92 7.22
CA PRO A 224 -7.46 -19.86 8.53
C PRO A 224 -6.08 -19.20 8.51
N GLY A 225 -5.65 -18.59 7.41
CA GLY A 225 -4.28 -18.15 7.19
C GLY A 225 -3.72 -17.15 8.19
N TYR A 226 -4.57 -16.32 8.85
CA TYR A 226 -4.13 -15.45 9.94
C TYR A 226 -3.78 -16.21 11.23
N LEU A 227 -4.16 -17.47 11.33
CA LEU A 227 -3.75 -18.35 12.42
C LEU A 227 -2.56 -19.22 12.00
N ALA A 228 -2.58 -19.65 10.75
CA ALA A 228 -1.66 -20.64 10.21
C ALA A 228 -0.20 -20.13 10.10
N PHE A 229 0.01 -18.86 9.73
CA PHE A 229 1.38 -18.34 9.53
C PHE A 229 2.22 -18.32 10.82
N HIS A 230 1.61 -18.46 11.99
CA HIS A 230 2.30 -18.63 13.26
C HIS A 230 2.83 -20.05 13.50
N GLN A 231 2.42 -21.03 12.67
CA GLN A 231 2.76 -22.44 12.87
C GLN A 231 3.99 -22.84 12.04
N PRO A 232 4.96 -23.57 12.62
CA PRO A 232 6.24 -23.87 11.98
C PRO A 232 6.12 -24.59 10.63
N GLU A 233 5.14 -25.47 10.47
CA GLU A 233 4.93 -26.21 9.23
C GLU A 233 4.54 -25.32 8.05
N PHE A 234 3.75 -24.25 8.30
CA PHE A 234 3.39 -23.27 7.28
C PHE A 234 4.56 -22.36 6.93
N THR A 235 5.36 -21.98 7.94
CA THR A 235 6.60 -21.21 7.72
C THR A 235 7.58 -22.02 6.87
N SER A 236 7.82 -23.30 7.22
CA SER A 236 8.72 -24.18 6.46
C SER A 236 8.22 -24.40 5.04
N TYR A 237 6.91 -24.56 4.84
CA TYR A 237 6.33 -24.67 3.51
C TYR A 237 6.54 -23.40 2.68
N PHE A 238 6.32 -22.23 3.26
CA PHE A 238 6.58 -20.93 2.61
C PHE A 238 8.05 -20.81 2.20
N GLU A 239 8.99 -21.12 3.10
CA GLU A 239 10.43 -21.05 2.83
C GLU A 239 10.85 -21.94 1.63
N ALA A 240 10.19 -23.07 1.45
CA ALA A 240 10.48 -24.01 0.37
C ALA A 240 9.78 -23.69 -0.97
N ASN A 241 8.68 -22.90 -0.98
CA ASN A 241 7.79 -22.77 -2.13
C ASN A 241 7.47 -21.33 -2.55
N HIS A 242 8.04 -20.32 -1.88
CA HIS A 242 7.84 -18.92 -2.26
C HIS A 242 8.42 -18.62 -3.64
N VAL A 243 7.90 -17.56 -4.25
CA VAL A 243 8.46 -16.94 -5.45
C VAL A 243 9.05 -15.57 -5.10
N GLN A 244 10.06 -15.18 -5.87
CA GLN A 244 10.73 -13.89 -5.75
C GLN A 244 11.01 -13.34 -7.13
N LEU A 245 10.54 -12.13 -7.40
CA LEU A 245 10.63 -11.52 -8.73
C LEU A 245 11.58 -10.32 -8.71
N PRO A 246 12.42 -10.17 -9.74
CA PRO A 246 13.19 -8.94 -9.93
C PRO A 246 12.25 -7.79 -10.29
N LEU A 247 12.58 -6.59 -9.83
CA LEU A 247 11.88 -5.35 -10.17
C LEU A 247 12.88 -4.34 -10.74
N ALA A 248 12.50 -3.66 -11.80
CA ALA A 248 13.23 -2.50 -12.27
C ALA A 248 12.80 -1.25 -11.48
N LYS A 249 13.67 -0.22 -11.43
CA LYS A 249 13.30 1.09 -10.88
C LYS A 249 12.05 1.63 -11.57
N GLY A 250 11.05 2.01 -10.79
CA GLY A 250 9.76 2.50 -11.28
C GLY A 250 8.70 1.41 -11.45
N ASP A 251 9.05 0.12 -11.33
CA ASP A 251 8.05 -0.93 -11.21
C ASP A 251 7.33 -0.83 -9.87
N ALA A 252 6.06 -1.23 -9.86
CA ALA A 252 5.28 -1.34 -8.64
C ALA A 252 4.69 -2.74 -8.51
N VAL A 253 4.70 -3.28 -7.30
CA VAL A 253 4.02 -4.53 -6.97
C VAL A 253 2.89 -4.23 -6.00
N PHE A 254 1.71 -4.83 -6.25
CA PHE A 254 0.56 -4.74 -5.35
C PHE A 254 0.01 -6.13 -5.06
N PHE A 255 -0.40 -6.33 -3.82
CA PHE A 255 -0.90 -7.63 -3.39
C PHE A 255 -1.94 -7.51 -2.27
N ASN A 256 -2.76 -8.55 -2.19
CA ASN A 256 -3.72 -8.73 -1.12
C ASN A 256 -2.96 -8.94 0.22
N PRO A 257 -3.25 -8.19 1.28
CA PRO A 257 -2.51 -8.31 2.55
C PRO A 257 -2.58 -9.69 3.22
N ALA A 258 -3.59 -10.51 2.86
CA ALA A 258 -3.68 -11.89 3.31
C ALA A 258 -2.77 -12.85 2.52
N LEU A 259 -2.05 -12.40 1.51
CA LEU A 259 -1.02 -13.17 0.84
C LEU A 259 0.13 -13.43 1.82
N LEU A 260 0.58 -14.68 1.95
CA LEU A 260 1.79 -14.99 2.72
C LEU A 260 3.00 -14.38 2.02
N HIS A 261 3.75 -13.55 2.73
CA HIS A 261 4.90 -12.84 2.18
C HIS A 261 5.94 -12.54 3.27
N GLY A 262 7.10 -12.05 2.85
CA GLY A 262 8.16 -11.58 3.75
C GLY A 262 9.29 -10.91 2.96
N ALA A 263 10.04 -10.01 3.57
CA ALA A 263 11.20 -9.41 2.91
C ALA A 263 12.29 -10.47 2.68
N GLY A 264 12.91 -10.47 1.50
CA GLY A 264 14.05 -11.32 1.19
C GLY A 264 15.37 -10.78 1.77
N THR A 265 16.35 -11.67 1.93
CA THR A 265 17.72 -11.30 2.35
C THR A 265 18.42 -10.56 1.21
N ASN A 266 19.05 -9.43 1.52
CA ASN A 266 19.92 -8.74 0.57
C ASN A 266 21.32 -9.37 0.58
N HIS A 267 21.60 -10.21 -0.41
CA HIS A 267 22.88 -10.88 -0.62
C HIS A 267 23.85 -10.06 -1.49
N SER A 268 23.40 -8.92 -2.04
CA SER A 268 24.29 -8.06 -2.83
C SER A 268 25.37 -7.45 -1.95
N THR A 269 26.46 -7.02 -2.59
CA THR A 269 27.62 -6.40 -1.90
C THR A 269 27.54 -4.88 -1.87
N ASP A 270 26.72 -4.27 -2.74
CA ASP A 270 26.76 -2.83 -3.05
C ASP A 270 25.38 -2.19 -3.25
N VAL A 271 24.31 -2.97 -3.46
CA VAL A 271 22.97 -2.43 -3.69
C VAL A 271 22.25 -2.16 -2.37
N ARG A 272 21.98 -0.89 -2.10
CA ARG A 272 21.05 -0.49 -1.05
C ARG A 272 19.62 -0.59 -1.61
N ARG A 273 18.95 -1.73 -1.39
CA ARG A 273 17.60 -1.97 -1.88
C ARG A 273 16.61 -1.01 -1.23
N MET A 274 16.01 -0.15 -2.04
CA MET A 274 15.09 0.88 -1.56
C MET A 274 13.72 0.72 -2.19
N ALA A 275 12.68 0.69 -1.36
CA ALA A 275 11.29 0.70 -1.78
C ALA A 275 10.47 1.71 -0.96
N ASN A 276 9.50 2.35 -1.62
CA ASN A 276 8.40 3.05 -0.98
C ASN A 276 7.27 2.05 -0.78
N LEU A 277 7.04 1.63 0.46
CA LEU A 277 6.00 0.67 0.83
C LEU A 277 4.68 1.43 0.97
N LEU A 278 3.71 1.08 0.14
CA LEU A 278 2.39 1.70 0.12
C LEU A 278 1.40 0.82 0.86
N GLN A 279 0.73 1.42 1.84
CA GLN A 279 -0.30 0.77 2.62
C GLN A 279 -1.57 1.59 2.47
N VAL A 280 -2.56 1.01 1.78
CA VAL A 280 -3.75 1.74 1.38
C VAL A 280 -4.96 1.12 2.06
N SER A 281 -5.71 1.93 2.78
CA SER A 281 -6.95 1.50 3.43
C SER A 281 -8.16 2.00 2.67
N SER A 282 -9.23 1.23 2.67
CA SER A 282 -10.51 1.69 2.12
C SER A 282 -11.04 2.90 2.89
N ALA A 283 -11.98 3.62 2.31
CA ALA A 283 -12.74 4.66 3.00
C ALA A 283 -13.40 4.17 4.32
N PHE A 284 -13.68 2.87 4.42
CA PHE A 284 -14.39 2.25 5.54
C PHE A 284 -13.45 1.58 6.56
N GLY A 285 -12.16 1.47 6.24
CA GLY A 285 -11.13 0.90 7.11
C GLY A 285 -10.34 1.97 7.86
N ARG A 286 -9.56 1.53 8.85
CA ARG A 286 -8.60 2.40 9.51
C ARG A 286 -7.28 2.36 8.74
N ALA A 287 -6.70 3.55 8.50
CA ALA A 287 -5.34 3.63 7.98
C ALA A 287 -4.34 3.07 9.00
N MET A 288 -3.24 2.51 8.52
CA MET A 288 -2.19 1.96 9.39
C MET A 288 -1.45 3.06 10.18
N GLU A 289 -1.25 4.22 9.55
CA GLU A 289 -0.55 5.34 10.16
C GLU A 289 -1.48 6.54 10.30
N THR A 290 -1.30 7.31 11.36
CA THR A 290 -1.92 8.63 11.49
C THR A 290 -1.14 9.62 10.64
N VAL A 291 -1.80 10.23 9.67
CA VAL A 291 -1.23 11.18 8.71
C VAL A 291 -1.88 12.55 8.92
N ASP A 292 -1.09 13.61 9.01
CA ASP A 292 -1.62 14.97 9.08
C ASP A 292 -2.06 15.47 7.69
N ARG A 293 -3.25 15.01 7.25
CA ARG A 293 -3.81 15.36 5.95
C ARG A 293 -4.13 16.86 5.83
N THR A 294 -4.40 17.52 6.95
CA THR A 294 -4.65 18.96 6.96
C THR A 294 -3.37 19.73 6.62
N ALA A 295 -2.26 19.42 7.27
CA ALA A 295 -0.96 20.00 6.95
C ALA A 295 -0.53 19.68 5.52
N MET A 296 -0.75 18.44 5.04
CA MET A 296 -0.45 18.06 3.66
C MET A 296 -1.25 18.90 2.66
N CYS A 297 -2.57 19.01 2.84
CA CYS A 297 -3.42 19.82 1.95
C CYS A 297 -2.98 21.29 1.92
N ALA A 298 -2.63 21.86 3.09
CA ALA A 298 -2.14 23.22 3.17
C ALA A 298 -0.81 23.43 2.41
N ALA A 299 0.12 22.48 2.54
CA ALA A 299 1.42 22.52 1.86
C ALA A 299 1.30 22.31 0.34
N LEU A 300 0.39 21.43 -0.09
CA LEU A 300 0.20 21.08 -1.51
C LEU A 300 -0.61 22.14 -2.27
N TYR A 301 -1.52 22.84 -1.63
CA TYR A 301 -2.46 23.73 -2.31
C TYR A 301 -1.81 24.80 -3.20
N PRO A 302 -0.72 25.50 -2.79
CA PRO A 302 -0.04 26.46 -3.66
C PRO A 302 0.52 25.82 -4.95
N VAL A 303 0.97 24.57 -4.86
CA VAL A 303 1.45 23.79 -6.03
C VAL A 303 0.27 23.41 -6.93
N LEU A 304 -0.82 22.88 -6.36
CA LEU A 304 -1.98 22.38 -7.10
C LEU A 304 -2.70 23.47 -7.92
N ARG A 305 -2.65 24.72 -7.49
CA ARG A 305 -3.25 25.85 -8.23
C ARG A 305 -2.72 26.04 -9.65
N SER A 306 -1.51 25.59 -9.95
CA SER A 306 -0.86 25.70 -11.26
C SER A 306 -0.31 24.36 -11.74
N TYR A 307 -0.78 23.26 -11.14
CA TYR A 307 -0.32 21.93 -11.48
C TYR A 307 -0.98 21.45 -12.79
N GLU A 308 -0.17 20.87 -13.70
CA GLU A 308 -0.64 20.41 -15.00
C GLU A 308 -0.90 18.89 -15.05
N GLY A 309 -0.50 18.14 -14.02
CA GLY A 309 -0.78 16.71 -13.89
C GLY A 309 -2.16 16.41 -13.30
N SER A 310 -2.40 15.16 -12.96
CA SER A 310 -3.67 14.74 -12.34
C SER A 310 -3.81 15.26 -10.91
N ILE A 311 -4.55 16.35 -10.76
CA ILE A 311 -4.85 16.96 -9.44
C ILE A 311 -5.68 15.99 -8.60
N GLU A 312 -6.62 15.28 -9.22
CA GLU A 312 -7.49 14.30 -8.59
C GLU A 312 -6.68 13.19 -7.91
N ASN A 313 -5.65 12.68 -8.58
CA ASN A 313 -4.78 11.63 -8.03
C ASN A 313 -3.96 12.15 -6.84
N VAL A 314 -3.41 13.36 -6.94
CA VAL A 314 -2.68 13.99 -5.82
C VAL A 314 -3.60 14.20 -4.62
N VAL A 315 -4.82 14.67 -4.84
CA VAL A 315 -5.82 14.87 -3.80
C VAL A 315 -6.24 13.55 -3.18
N ALA A 316 -6.46 12.49 -3.98
CA ALA A 316 -6.78 11.15 -3.47
C ALA A 316 -5.65 10.57 -2.59
N ALA A 317 -4.39 10.92 -2.85
CA ALA A 317 -3.26 10.49 -2.04
C ALA A 317 -3.10 11.32 -0.74
N SER A 318 -3.56 12.57 -0.70
CA SER A 318 -3.24 13.52 0.36
C SER A 318 -4.40 13.95 1.24
N ALA A 319 -5.62 14.02 0.71
CA ALA A 319 -6.79 14.51 1.41
C ALA A 319 -7.70 13.37 1.90
N GLU A 320 -8.51 13.65 2.93
CA GLU A 320 -9.54 12.71 3.37
C GLU A 320 -10.69 12.67 2.36
N GLY A 321 -10.89 11.51 1.76
CA GLY A 321 -11.89 11.28 0.71
C GLY A 321 -13.23 10.75 1.20
N TYR A 322 -13.40 10.53 2.52
CA TYR A 322 -14.64 10.07 3.12
C TYR A 322 -15.10 11.01 4.23
N ALA A 323 -16.42 11.25 4.30
CA ALA A 323 -16.97 12.26 5.18
C ALA A 323 -16.94 11.88 6.67
N PHE A 324 -16.89 10.59 6.97
CA PHE A 324 -16.97 10.09 8.35
C PHE A 324 -15.64 9.44 8.81
N PRO A 325 -15.34 9.49 10.12
CA PRO A 325 -16.12 10.11 11.19
C PRO A 325 -16.10 11.65 11.14
N THR A 326 -17.18 12.26 11.61
CA THR A 326 -17.29 13.69 11.84
C THR A 326 -18.14 13.97 13.08
N ASN A 327 -18.08 15.19 13.62
CA ASN A 327 -18.93 15.62 14.73
C ASN A 327 -20.28 16.12 14.19
N LEU A 328 -21.32 15.26 14.26
CA LEU A 328 -22.64 15.59 13.70
C LEU A 328 -23.37 16.75 14.39
N ASP A 329 -22.92 17.18 15.57
CA ASP A 329 -23.44 18.41 16.20
C ASP A 329 -22.94 19.68 15.50
N LYS A 330 -21.77 19.60 14.86
CA LYS A 330 -21.10 20.74 14.22
C LYS A 330 -21.09 20.65 12.70
N ASP A 331 -21.08 19.46 12.14
CA ASP A 331 -20.93 19.16 10.70
C ASP A 331 -22.07 18.28 10.19
N GLN A 332 -23.26 18.85 10.23
CA GLN A 332 -24.49 18.15 9.84
C GLN A 332 -24.59 18.00 8.32
N PRO A 333 -25.14 16.86 7.81
CA PRO A 333 -25.33 16.64 6.37
C PRO A 333 -26.54 17.40 5.83
N ILE A 334 -26.57 18.72 5.96
CA ILE A 334 -27.69 19.56 5.54
C ILE A 334 -27.75 19.64 4.01
N GLY A 335 -28.85 19.20 3.44
CA GLY A 335 -29.09 19.23 1.99
C GLY A 335 -28.41 18.08 1.23
N GLY A 336 -27.86 17.07 1.93
CA GLY A 336 -27.19 15.91 1.34
C GLY A 336 -27.21 14.70 2.26
N LEU A 337 -26.52 13.60 1.83
CA LEU A 337 -26.38 12.38 2.62
C LEU A 337 -25.19 12.41 3.57
N ALA A 338 -24.20 13.26 3.29
CA ALA A 338 -22.99 13.41 4.07
C ALA A 338 -22.46 14.86 3.98
N PRO A 339 -21.70 15.35 4.98
CA PRO A 339 -21.00 16.64 4.85
C PRO A 339 -19.90 16.54 3.78
N PRO A 340 -19.44 17.68 3.23
CA PRO A 340 -18.37 17.71 2.25
C PRO A 340 -17.07 17.11 2.79
N THR A 341 -16.41 16.31 1.97
CA THR A 341 -15.10 15.74 2.30
C THR A 341 -13.97 16.78 2.18
N GLN A 342 -12.81 16.48 2.77
CA GLN A 342 -11.63 17.33 2.61
C GLN A 342 -11.14 17.34 1.15
N ALA A 343 -11.22 16.19 0.46
CA ALA A 343 -10.89 16.09 -0.95
C ALA A 343 -11.77 17.01 -1.82
N GLU A 344 -13.08 17.01 -1.59
CA GLU A 344 -14.01 17.91 -2.29
C GLU A 344 -13.70 19.38 -2.01
N LEU A 345 -13.31 19.73 -0.78
CA LEU A 345 -12.90 21.10 -0.44
C LEU A 345 -11.66 21.52 -1.23
N VAL A 346 -10.62 20.66 -1.29
CA VAL A 346 -9.38 20.95 -2.04
C VAL A 346 -9.70 21.10 -3.53
N LEU A 347 -10.41 20.15 -4.14
CA LEU A 347 -10.75 20.19 -5.56
C LEU A 347 -11.56 21.43 -5.94
N ARG A 348 -12.56 21.81 -5.12
CA ARG A 348 -13.34 23.03 -5.31
C ARG A 348 -12.46 24.28 -5.21
N ALA A 349 -11.60 24.35 -4.19
CA ALA A 349 -10.71 25.50 -4.01
C ALA A 349 -9.75 25.68 -5.19
N VAL A 350 -9.22 24.58 -5.74
CA VAL A 350 -8.37 24.62 -6.95
C VAL A 350 -9.17 25.08 -8.17
N ALA A 351 -10.35 24.49 -8.42
CA ALA A 351 -11.20 24.82 -9.56
C ALA A 351 -11.64 26.30 -9.54
N GLU A 352 -11.99 26.82 -8.36
CA GLU A 352 -12.42 28.21 -8.16
C GLU A 352 -11.22 29.16 -7.93
N LYS A 353 -9.99 28.68 -7.97
CA LYS A 353 -8.75 29.45 -7.83
C LYS A 353 -8.73 30.33 -6.57
N TRP A 354 -9.08 29.74 -5.42
CA TRP A 354 -9.10 30.47 -4.16
C TRP A 354 -7.72 31.04 -3.80
N ALA A 355 -7.71 32.19 -3.12
CA ALA A 355 -6.48 32.67 -2.49
C ALA A 355 -6.04 31.71 -1.38
N ASP A 356 -4.73 31.59 -1.15
CA ASP A 356 -4.16 30.66 -0.16
C ASP A 356 -4.73 30.89 1.24
N ALA A 357 -4.90 32.15 1.63
CA ALA A 357 -5.49 32.48 2.93
C ALA A 357 -6.94 32.02 3.08
N ARG A 358 -7.78 32.18 2.03
CA ARG A 358 -9.16 31.68 2.03
C ARG A 358 -9.20 30.16 2.13
N PHE A 359 -8.32 29.47 1.41
CA PHE A 359 -8.25 28.02 1.48
C PHE A 359 -7.83 27.53 2.86
N ALA A 360 -6.78 28.12 3.45
CA ALA A 360 -6.32 27.77 4.79
C ALA A 360 -7.41 27.97 5.85
N GLU A 361 -8.14 29.09 5.80
CA GLU A 361 -9.27 29.35 6.70
C GLU A 361 -10.38 28.29 6.56
N ALA A 362 -10.77 27.96 5.33
CA ALA A 362 -11.80 26.95 5.06
C ALA A 362 -11.37 25.55 5.51
N LEU A 363 -10.09 25.19 5.31
CA LEU A 363 -9.53 23.92 5.72
C LEU A 363 -9.52 23.76 7.25
N HIS A 364 -9.07 24.79 7.98
CA HIS A 364 -9.12 24.80 9.44
C HIS A 364 -10.56 24.76 9.96
N ALA A 365 -11.46 25.57 9.38
CA ALA A 365 -12.86 25.55 9.76
C ALA A 365 -13.53 24.19 9.53
N GLN A 366 -13.13 23.43 8.49
CA GLN A 366 -13.60 22.08 8.30
C GLN A 366 -13.04 21.12 9.39
N GLN A 367 -11.75 21.24 9.71
CA GLN A 367 -11.14 20.44 10.78
C GLN A 367 -11.80 20.69 12.13
N ASP A 368 -12.08 21.94 12.48
CA ASP A 368 -12.73 22.33 13.76
C ASP A 368 -14.16 21.77 13.89
N ARG A 369 -14.86 21.58 12.76
CA ARG A 369 -16.19 20.95 12.78
C ARG A 369 -16.12 19.43 12.98
N ARG A 370 -15.01 18.80 12.62
CA ARG A 370 -14.87 17.33 12.70
C ARG A 370 -14.56 16.82 14.11
N VAL A 371 -14.04 17.66 14.98
CA VAL A 371 -13.62 17.32 16.35
C VAL A 371 -14.54 17.86 17.45
#